data_8fca0874bcda897e23abd9c934745872
#
_entry.id   8fca0874bcda897e23abd9c934745872
#
_cell.length_a   1.000
_cell.length_b   1.000
_cell.length_c   1.000
_cell.angle_alpha   90.00
_cell.angle_beta   90.00
_cell.angle_gamma   90.00
#
_symmetry.space_group_name_H-M   'P 1'
#
loop_
_entity.id
_entity.type
_entity.pdbx_description
1 polymer ?
#
loop_
_entity_poly.entity_id
_entity_poly.type
_entity_poly.pdbx_seq_one_letter_code
_entity_poly.pdbx_strand_id
1 'polypeptide(L)'
;MYRLARMRYSVCSKADEKRSANHAIMHDLSYFREHLDVFAAMAKRRNITLDLDGFRALDKDRRELITANEHRKAQRNKASDEIARLKKEKQSADALIAEMKQVSEQIRQADQRVTELDERQRDFLLTIPNVPHASVPTGHTAEDNVEVRRRGTAPDFDFQPRPHWEVGERAGILDLPAATKITGARFAVYRGWGARLERALANFFLDVHTLEHGYTEILPPFLVNTASLMGAGQLPKFAADLFKIENTDFWLTPTSEVELHNLYRDETLPEEKLPIHVTAWTSCFRSEAGAAGKDTRGILRQHQFQKVELFKFTRPEKSYEEHEALVRNAESILEKLGLHYRTVLLCSGDMGFASAKTYDIEVWLPSGKEFREISSCSNCEAFQARRAGIRFKPKAGGKSEFVHTLNGSGLAVGRTWIAVVENYQQADGSIVVPEALRPYMGIDRIPAGG
;
A
#
# COMPACT_ATOMS: atom_id res chain seq x y z
N MET A 1 -30.57 37.63 -6.23
CA MET A 1 -30.55 36.77 -7.44
C MET A 1 -29.17 36.13 -7.57
N TYR A 2 -28.94 34.96 -6.98
CA TYR A 2 -27.70 34.19 -7.15
C TYR A 2 -27.94 33.12 -8.23
N ARG A 3 -27.23 33.24 -9.36
CA ARG A 3 -27.19 32.22 -10.38
C ARG A 3 -26.26 31.08 -9.89
N LEU A 4 -26.84 29.93 -9.57
CA LEU A 4 -26.13 28.69 -9.35
C LEU A 4 -25.51 28.24 -10.67
N ALA A 5 -24.19 28.42 -10.82
CA ALA A 5 -23.40 27.75 -11.86
C ALA A 5 -23.37 26.28 -11.55
N ARG A 6 -24.05 25.44 -12.35
CA ARG A 6 -23.90 23.99 -12.32
C ARG A 6 -22.50 23.65 -12.80
N MET A 7 -21.58 23.36 -11.87
CA MET A 7 -20.35 22.65 -12.18
C MET A 7 -20.74 21.25 -12.68
N ARG A 8 -20.57 21.01 -13.97
CA ARG A 8 -20.58 19.66 -14.53
C ARG A 8 -19.26 19.00 -14.09
N TYR A 9 -19.32 18.11 -13.10
CA TYR A 9 -18.25 17.17 -12.87
C TYR A 9 -18.14 16.30 -14.13
N SER A 10 -17.00 16.40 -14.80
CA SER A 10 -16.66 15.51 -15.92
C SER A 10 -16.60 14.09 -15.36
N VAL A 11 -17.56 13.26 -15.71
CA VAL A 11 -17.51 11.81 -15.49
C VAL A 11 -16.31 11.33 -16.27
N CYS A 12 -15.34 10.73 -15.58
CA CYS A 12 -14.18 10.07 -16.18
C CYS A 12 -14.68 9.19 -17.34
N SER A 13 -14.17 9.40 -18.54
CA SER A 13 -14.65 8.69 -19.71
C SER A 13 -14.19 7.23 -19.65
N LYS A 14 -15.00 6.29 -20.22
CA LYS A 14 -14.61 4.88 -20.39
C LYS A 14 -13.26 4.71 -21.13
N ALA A 15 -12.78 5.75 -21.80
CA ALA A 15 -11.47 5.79 -22.45
C ALA A 15 -10.33 6.00 -21.43
N ASP A 16 -10.58 6.77 -20.36
CA ASP A 16 -9.62 6.98 -19.27
C ASP A 16 -9.52 5.75 -18.38
N GLU A 17 -10.64 5.04 -18.15
CA GLU A 17 -10.65 3.73 -17.48
C GLU A 17 -9.84 2.68 -18.27
N LYS A 18 -9.95 2.66 -19.60
CA LYS A 18 -9.17 1.75 -20.44
C LYS A 18 -7.67 2.11 -20.49
N ARG A 19 -7.30 3.40 -20.43
CA ARG A 19 -5.89 3.82 -20.36
C ARG A 19 -5.27 3.43 -19.01
N SER A 20 -5.96 3.66 -17.90
CA SER A 20 -5.52 3.26 -16.56
C SER A 20 -5.40 1.73 -16.44
N ALA A 21 -6.33 0.97 -17.03
CA ALA A 21 -6.31 -0.49 -16.99
C ALA A 21 -5.12 -1.13 -17.72
N ASN A 22 -4.56 -0.47 -18.73
CA ASN A 22 -3.42 -1.02 -19.49
C ASN A 22 -2.05 -0.89 -18.78
N HIS A 23 -1.94 -0.11 -17.70
CA HIS A 23 -0.67 0.10 -16.99
C HIS A 23 -0.53 -0.73 -15.70
N ALA A 24 -1.60 -1.33 -15.21
CA ALA A 24 -1.62 -2.04 -13.94
C ALA A 24 -1.10 -3.49 -14.02
N ILE A 25 0.00 -3.75 -14.72
CA ILE A 25 0.65 -5.07 -14.75
C ILE A 25 1.82 -5.03 -13.76
N MET A 26 1.71 -5.80 -12.65
CA MET A 26 2.69 -5.86 -11.56
C MET A 26 4.07 -6.36 -11.98
N HIS A 27 4.07 -7.36 -12.84
CA HIS A 27 5.25 -7.93 -13.44
C HIS A 27 5.15 -7.73 -14.94
N ASP A 28 6.26 -7.36 -15.58
CA ASP A 28 6.31 -7.34 -17.04
C ASP A 28 5.89 -8.70 -17.59
N LEU A 29 4.88 -8.72 -18.46
CA LEU A 29 4.31 -9.96 -18.98
C LEU A 29 5.34 -10.81 -19.73
N SER A 30 6.28 -10.16 -20.46
CA SER A 30 7.36 -10.87 -21.15
C SER A 30 8.30 -11.49 -20.11
N TYR A 31 8.70 -10.72 -19.11
CA TYR A 31 9.53 -11.23 -18.02
C TYR A 31 8.85 -12.38 -17.28
N PHE A 32 7.56 -12.26 -16.97
CA PHE A 32 6.80 -13.31 -16.30
C PHE A 32 6.77 -14.62 -17.13
N ARG A 33 6.53 -14.52 -18.43
CA ARG A 33 6.54 -15.67 -19.34
C ARG A 33 7.88 -16.39 -19.41
N GLU A 34 8.96 -15.62 -19.45
CA GLU A 34 10.32 -16.13 -19.62
C GLU A 34 10.91 -16.70 -18.32
N HIS A 35 10.39 -16.30 -17.16
CA HIS A 35 10.96 -16.60 -15.84
C HIS A 35 9.95 -17.27 -14.89
N LEU A 36 9.10 -18.14 -15.38
CA LEU A 36 8.12 -18.86 -14.55
C LEU A 36 8.76 -19.65 -13.41
N ASP A 37 9.99 -20.11 -13.57
CA ASP A 37 10.82 -20.76 -12.54
C ASP A 37 11.11 -19.82 -11.36
N VAL A 38 11.42 -18.56 -11.61
CA VAL A 38 11.61 -17.53 -10.57
C VAL A 38 10.33 -17.36 -9.75
N PHE A 39 9.16 -17.33 -10.42
CA PHE A 39 7.87 -17.19 -9.74
C PHE A 39 7.46 -18.47 -9.01
N ALA A 40 7.81 -19.65 -9.51
CA ALA A 40 7.64 -20.90 -8.79
C ALA A 40 8.51 -20.94 -7.51
N ALA A 41 9.75 -20.53 -7.59
CA ALA A 41 10.64 -20.40 -6.43
C ALA A 41 10.15 -19.35 -5.43
N MET A 42 9.68 -18.21 -5.91
CA MET A 42 9.05 -17.16 -5.09
C MET A 42 7.82 -17.70 -4.35
N ALA A 43 6.92 -18.40 -5.05
CA ALA A 43 5.72 -18.96 -4.45
C ALA A 43 6.06 -19.92 -3.31
N LYS A 44 7.07 -20.79 -3.51
CA LYS A 44 7.58 -21.68 -2.46
C LYS A 44 8.16 -20.92 -1.27
N ARG A 45 8.98 -19.88 -1.51
CA ARG A 45 9.56 -19.06 -0.44
C ARG A 45 8.50 -18.28 0.35
N ARG A 46 7.42 -17.81 -0.31
CA ARG A 46 6.32 -17.08 0.33
C ARG A 46 5.22 -17.96 0.89
N ASN A 47 5.36 -19.29 0.79
CA ASN A 47 4.37 -20.26 1.22
C ASN A 47 2.98 -20.01 0.61
N ILE A 48 2.94 -19.73 -0.71
CA ILE A 48 1.71 -19.52 -1.47
C ILE A 48 1.63 -20.47 -2.66
N THR A 49 0.43 -20.69 -3.16
CA THR A 49 0.19 -21.47 -4.39
C THR A 49 -0.07 -20.52 -5.55
N LEU A 50 0.63 -20.73 -6.68
CA LEU A 50 0.36 -20.06 -7.95
C LEU A 50 0.01 -21.10 -9.01
N ASP A 51 -1.09 -20.87 -9.72
CA ASP A 51 -1.50 -21.72 -10.85
C ASP A 51 -0.73 -21.34 -12.12
N LEU A 52 0.56 -21.68 -12.17
CA LEU A 52 1.43 -21.40 -13.32
C LEU A 52 1.05 -22.20 -14.57
N ASP A 53 0.49 -23.40 -14.41
CA ASP A 53 0.07 -24.22 -15.54
C ASP A 53 -1.24 -23.66 -16.16
N GLY A 54 -2.18 -23.21 -15.33
CA GLY A 54 -3.35 -22.47 -15.78
C GLY A 54 -2.97 -21.17 -16.52
N PHE A 55 -1.96 -20.44 -16.03
CA PHE A 55 -1.43 -19.29 -16.75
C PHE A 55 -0.83 -19.67 -18.12
N ARG A 56 -0.02 -20.74 -18.19
CA ARG A 56 0.54 -21.21 -19.49
C ARG A 56 -0.53 -21.56 -20.49
N ALA A 57 -1.58 -22.26 -20.07
CA ALA A 57 -2.72 -22.61 -20.92
C ALA A 57 -3.44 -21.34 -21.41
N LEU A 58 -3.75 -20.42 -20.48
CA LEU A 58 -4.42 -19.15 -20.80
C LEU A 58 -3.61 -18.29 -21.80
N ASP A 59 -2.31 -18.18 -21.60
CA ASP A 59 -1.42 -17.41 -22.47
C ASP A 59 -1.28 -18.04 -23.85
N LYS A 60 -1.21 -19.38 -23.92
CA LYS A 60 -1.18 -20.12 -25.17
C LYS A 60 -2.47 -19.89 -25.98
N ASP A 61 -3.63 -20.11 -25.36
CA ASP A 61 -4.94 -19.93 -26.00
C ASP A 61 -5.09 -18.50 -26.55
N ARG A 62 -4.70 -17.51 -25.76
CA ARG A 62 -4.73 -16.10 -26.15
C ARG A 62 -3.86 -15.83 -27.36
N ARG A 63 -2.62 -16.31 -27.38
CA ARG A 63 -1.68 -16.10 -28.51
C ARG A 63 -2.14 -16.78 -29.77
N GLU A 64 -2.64 -18.02 -29.68
CA GLU A 64 -3.18 -18.77 -30.80
C GLU A 64 -4.39 -18.05 -31.42
N LEU A 65 -5.30 -17.56 -30.55
CA LEU A 65 -6.48 -16.82 -30.99
C LEU A 65 -6.12 -15.51 -31.67
N ILE A 66 -5.17 -14.74 -31.15
CA ILE A 66 -4.67 -13.50 -31.77
C ILE A 66 -4.09 -13.80 -33.15
N THR A 67 -3.22 -14.81 -33.28
CA THR A 67 -2.60 -15.18 -34.54
C THR A 67 -3.66 -15.59 -35.58
N ALA A 68 -4.61 -16.44 -35.19
CA ALA A 68 -5.70 -16.84 -36.07
C ALA A 68 -6.59 -15.65 -36.50
N ASN A 69 -6.82 -14.71 -35.59
CA ASN A 69 -7.64 -13.53 -35.87
C ASN A 69 -6.94 -12.53 -36.80
N GLU A 70 -5.64 -12.36 -36.67
CA GLU A 70 -4.84 -11.55 -37.62
C GLU A 70 -4.85 -12.15 -39.04
N HIS A 71 -4.81 -13.48 -39.17
CA HIS A 71 -5.02 -14.14 -40.48
C HIS A 71 -6.40 -13.83 -41.05
N ARG A 72 -7.48 -13.90 -40.25
CA ARG A 72 -8.84 -13.55 -40.73
C ARG A 72 -8.95 -12.09 -41.15
N LYS A 73 -8.34 -11.16 -40.39
CA LYS A 73 -8.30 -9.74 -40.75
C LYS A 73 -7.54 -9.49 -42.05
N ALA A 74 -6.42 -10.18 -42.29
CA ALA A 74 -5.67 -10.11 -43.51
C ALA A 74 -6.49 -10.68 -44.73
N GLN A 75 -7.19 -11.82 -44.55
CA GLN A 75 -8.10 -12.38 -45.53
C GLN A 75 -9.21 -11.40 -45.93
N ARG A 76 -9.88 -10.81 -44.90
CA ARG A 76 -10.94 -9.82 -45.11
C ARG A 76 -10.43 -8.59 -45.88
N ASN A 77 -9.24 -8.09 -45.58
CA ASN A 77 -8.66 -6.95 -46.29
C ASN A 77 -8.38 -7.27 -47.77
N LYS A 78 -7.77 -8.43 -48.07
CA LYS A 78 -7.55 -8.89 -49.43
C LYS A 78 -8.86 -9.06 -50.20
N ALA A 79 -9.87 -9.64 -49.56
CA ALA A 79 -11.19 -9.81 -50.17
C ALA A 79 -11.90 -8.47 -50.45
N SER A 80 -11.68 -7.48 -49.59
CA SER A 80 -12.22 -6.11 -49.75
C SER A 80 -11.66 -5.47 -51.05
N ASP A 81 -10.37 -5.63 -51.33
CA ASP A 81 -9.72 -5.13 -52.54
C ASP A 81 -10.26 -5.85 -53.77
N GLU A 82 -10.46 -7.17 -53.69
CA GLU A 82 -11.02 -7.98 -54.78
C GLU A 82 -12.50 -7.63 -55.07
N ILE A 83 -13.31 -7.41 -54.03
CA ILE A 83 -14.70 -6.94 -54.18
C ILE A 83 -14.72 -5.57 -54.89
N ALA A 84 -13.80 -4.68 -54.53
CA ALA A 84 -13.70 -3.39 -55.21
C ALA A 84 -13.33 -3.52 -56.68
N ARG A 85 -12.41 -4.45 -57.04
CA ARG A 85 -12.02 -4.78 -58.40
C ARG A 85 -13.19 -5.34 -59.20
N LEU A 86 -13.87 -6.38 -58.68
CA LEU A 86 -15.02 -7.01 -59.36
C LEU A 86 -16.16 -6.01 -59.62
N LYS A 87 -16.47 -5.15 -58.66
CA LYS A 87 -17.46 -4.08 -58.85
C LYS A 87 -17.09 -3.09 -59.94
N LYS A 88 -15.81 -2.72 -60.04
CA LYS A 88 -15.30 -1.84 -61.09
C LYS A 88 -15.41 -2.49 -62.47
N GLU A 89 -15.20 -3.82 -62.55
CA GLU A 89 -15.33 -4.63 -63.75
C GLU A 89 -16.77 -5.04 -64.06
N LYS A 90 -17.77 -4.58 -63.29
CA LYS A 90 -19.19 -4.92 -63.39
C LYS A 90 -19.48 -6.42 -63.28
N GLN A 91 -18.64 -7.16 -62.53
CA GLN A 91 -18.80 -8.58 -62.22
C GLN A 91 -19.49 -8.73 -60.84
N SER A 92 -20.23 -9.87 -60.68
CA SER A 92 -20.85 -10.13 -59.37
C SER A 92 -19.80 -10.44 -58.31
N ALA A 93 -19.95 -9.81 -57.15
CA ALA A 93 -19.16 -10.03 -55.95
C ALA A 93 -19.98 -10.64 -54.79
N ASP A 94 -21.23 -11.04 -55.04
CA ASP A 94 -22.21 -11.39 -53.99
C ASP A 94 -21.74 -12.57 -53.10
N ALA A 95 -21.16 -13.62 -53.72
CA ALA A 95 -20.63 -14.77 -52.97
C ALA A 95 -19.49 -14.37 -52.03
N LEU A 96 -18.55 -13.54 -52.55
CA LEU A 96 -17.41 -13.07 -51.73
C LEU A 96 -17.87 -12.11 -50.61
N ILE A 97 -18.88 -11.28 -50.88
CA ILE A 97 -19.48 -10.41 -49.85
C ILE A 97 -20.13 -11.27 -48.76
N ALA A 98 -20.87 -12.33 -49.11
CA ALA A 98 -21.50 -13.23 -48.13
C ALA A 98 -20.45 -13.96 -47.26
N GLU A 99 -19.36 -14.47 -47.89
CA GLU A 99 -18.24 -15.07 -47.16
C GLU A 99 -17.61 -14.07 -46.19
N MET A 100 -17.32 -12.84 -46.65
CA MET A 100 -16.69 -11.82 -45.81
C MET A 100 -17.60 -11.33 -44.68
N LYS A 101 -18.90 -11.45 -44.83
CA LYS A 101 -19.83 -11.21 -43.71
C LYS A 101 -19.64 -12.24 -42.58
N GLN A 102 -19.47 -13.53 -42.95
CA GLN A 102 -19.19 -14.59 -41.97
C GLN A 102 -17.79 -14.39 -41.30
N VAL A 103 -16.77 -14.09 -42.10
CA VAL A 103 -15.42 -13.80 -41.61
C VAL A 103 -15.44 -12.59 -40.65
N SER A 104 -16.20 -11.55 -40.96
CA SER A 104 -16.32 -10.37 -40.08
C SER A 104 -16.99 -10.70 -38.75
N GLU A 105 -17.99 -11.58 -38.75
CA GLU A 105 -18.61 -12.05 -37.51
C GLU A 105 -17.64 -12.90 -36.67
N GLN A 106 -16.85 -13.78 -37.30
CA GLN A 106 -15.80 -14.55 -36.64
C GLN A 106 -14.72 -13.64 -36.02
N ILE A 107 -14.32 -12.56 -36.73
CA ILE A 107 -13.38 -11.56 -36.20
C ILE A 107 -13.96 -10.88 -34.94
N ARG A 108 -15.24 -10.48 -35.01
CA ARG A 108 -15.90 -9.84 -33.86
C ARG A 108 -15.93 -10.74 -32.61
N GLN A 109 -16.28 -12.02 -32.82
CA GLN A 109 -16.29 -13.01 -31.71
C GLN A 109 -14.89 -13.28 -31.21
N ALA A 110 -13.89 -13.37 -32.06
CA ALA A 110 -12.50 -13.53 -31.65
C ALA A 110 -11.97 -12.31 -30.88
N ASP A 111 -12.24 -11.09 -31.34
CA ASP A 111 -11.85 -9.86 -30.63
C ASP A 111 -12.48 -9.79 -29.24
N GLN A 112 -13.76 -10.17 -29.10
CA GLN A 112 -14.43 -10.27 -27.79
C GLN A 112 -13.74 -11.30 -26.89
N ARG A 113 -13.44 -12.49 -27.43
CA ARG A 113 -12.78 -13.56 -26.68
C ARG A 113 -11.35 -13.18 -26.28
N VAL A 114 -10.60 -12.47 -27.11
CA VAL A 114 -9.27 -11.92 -26.76
C VAL A 114 -9.40 -10.96 -25.58
N THR A 115 -10.42 -10.09 -25.57
CA THR A 115 -10.66 -9.17 -24.45
C THR A 115 -10.90 -9.93 -23.14
N GLU A 116 -11.72 -10.98 -23.15
CA GLU A 116 -11.97 -11.82 -21.97
C GLU A 116 -10.68 -12.51 -21.48
N LEU A 117 -9.84 -13.00 -22.39
CA LEU A 117 -8.57 -13.64 -22.04
C LEU A 117 -7.56 -12.62 -21.51
N ASP A 118 -7.55 -11.39 -22.03
CA ASP A 118 -6.72 -10.28 -21.55
C ASP A 118 -7.11 -9.91 -20.11
N GLU A 119 -8.41 -9.83 -19.81
CA GLU A 119 -8.92 -9.55 -18.47
C GLU A 119 -8.51 -10.65 -17.49
N ARG A 120 -8.72 -11.92 -17.84
CA ARG A 120 -8.33 -13.06 -16.99
C ARG A 120 -6.81 -13.10 -16.75
N GLN A 121 -6.00 -12.80 -17.76
CA GLN A 121 -4.54 -12.76 -17.63
C GLN A 121 -4.10 -11.62 -16.72
N ARG A 122 -4.70 -10.43 -16.86
CA ARG A 122 -4.46 -9.30 -15.99
C ARG A 122 -4.84 -9.61 -14.53
N ASP A 123 -6.04 -10.18 -14.31
CA ASP A 123 -6.51 -10.51 -12.98
C ASP A 123 -5.60 -11.53 -12.31
N PHE A 124 -5.12 -12.54 -13.04
CA PHE A 124 -4.13 -13.49 -12.53
C PHE A 124 -2.84 -12.76 -12.11
N LEU A 125 -2.27 -11.92 -12.98
CA LEU A 125 -1.05 -11.18 -12.68
C LEU A 125 -1.21 -10.24 -11.47
N LEU A 126 -2.39 -9.67 -11.26
CA LEU A 126 -2.69 -8.82 -10.11
C LEU A 126 -2.68 -9.57 -8.76
N THR A 127 -2.81 -10.90 -8.76
CA THR A 127 -2.74 -11.72 -7.54
C THR A 127 -1.33 -12.13 -7.15
N ILE A 128 -0.33 -11.90 -7.99
CA ILE A 128 1.04 -12.33 -7.76
C ILE A 128 1.76 -11.33 -6.86
N PRO A 129 2.29 -11.73 -5.69
CA PRO A 129 3.05 -10.83 -4.83
C PRO A 129 4.42 -10.51 -5.42
N ASN A 130 5.09 -9.52 -4.82
CA ASN A 130 6.45 -9.18 -5.19
C ASN A 130 7.45 -10.30 -4.85
N VAL A 131 8.53 -10.38 -5.60
CA VAL A 131 9.60 -11.36 -5.41
C VAL A 131 10.48 -10.92 -4.22
N PRO A 132 10.70 -11.80 -3.20
CA PRO A 132 11.58 -11.48 -2.10
C PRO A 132 13.03 -11.28 -2.56
N HIS A 133 13.66 -10.19 -2.12
CA HIS A 133 15.08 -9.95 -2.34
C HIS A 133 15.95 -11.12 -1.81
N ALA A 134 17.12 -11.31 -2.40
CA ALA A 134 18.01 -12.43 -2.04
C ALA A 134 18.43 -12.42 -0.56
N SER A 135 18.53 -11.24 0.08
CA SER A 135 18.91 -11.11 1.50
C SER A 135 17.79 -11.42 2.49
N VAL A 136 16.55 -11.66 2.02
CA VAL A 136 15.41 -11.98 2.88
C VAL A 136 15.53 -13.43 3.37
N PRO A 137 15.45 -13.72 4.67
CA PRO A 137 15.47 -15.07 5.20
C PRO A 137 14.24 -15.85 4.71
N THR A 138 14.43 -17.13 4.44
CA THR A 138 13.32 -18.04 4.13
C THR A 138 12.64 -18.44 5.43
N GLY A 139 11.34 -18.34 5.51
CA GLY A 139 10.53 -18.70 6.67
C GLY A 139 9.04 -18.63 6.33
N HIS A 140 8.18 -19.04 7.26
CA HIS A 140 6.74 -19.19 7.04
C HIS A 140 5.89 -18.27 7.92
N THR A 141 6.37 -17.94 9.12
CA THR A 141 5.63 -17.20 10.14
C THR A 141 6.52 -16.13 10.79
N ALA A 142 5.94 -15.27 11.62
CA ALA A 142 6.65 -14.25 12.38
C ALA A 142 7.75 -14.85 13.32
N GLU A 143 7.66 -16.12 13.68
CA GLU A 143 8.68 -16.80 14.49
C GLU A 143 10.01 -16.99 13.74
N ASP A 144 9.97 -16.98 12.41
CA ASP A 144 11.14 -17.09 11.52
C ASP A 144 11.78 -15.72 11.21
N ASN A 145 11.23 -14.63 11.73
CA ASN A 145 11.78 -13.28 11.56
C ASN A 145 13.10 -13.15 12.34
N VAL A 146 14.02 -12.36 11.80
CA VAL A 146 15.38 -12.22 12.35
C VAL A 146 15.52 -10.86 13.05
N GLU A 147 15.76 -10.86 14.36
CA GLU A 147 16.12 -9.64 15.08
C GLU A 147 17.47 -9.12 14.60
N VAL A 148 17.51 -7.89 14.08
CA VAL A 148 18.73 -7.28 13.53
C VAL A 148 19.27 -6.16 14.41
N ARG A 149 18.43 -5.52 15.23
CA ARG A 149 18.80 -4.44 16.15
C ARG A 149 17.89 -4.43 17.37
N ARG A 150 18.45 -3.99 18.50
CA ARG A 150 17.71 -3.71 19.73
C ARG A 150 18.30 -2.46 20.38
N ARG A 151 17.45 -1.56 20.90
CA ARG A 151 17.85 -0.30 21.51
C ARG A 151 17.01 0.01 22.75
N GLY A 152 17.59 0.83 23.64
CA GLY A 152 16.97 1.18 24.92
C GLY A 152 16.98 0.03 25.92
N THR A 153 16.30 0.24 27.04
CA THR A 153 16.13 -0.75 28.11
C THR A 153 14.69 -0.72 28.56
N ALA A 154 14.09 -1.88 28.78
CA ALA A 154 12.76 -1.97 29.36
C ALA A 154 12.75 -1.27 30.73
N PRO A 155 11.72 -0.46 31.02
CA PRO A 155 11.62 0.18 32.35
C PRO A 155 11.45 -0.88 33.42
N ASP A 156 12.11 -0.65 34.57
CA ASP A 156 11.94 -1.45 35.76
C ASP A 156 10.95 -0.74 36.71
N PHE A 157 9.87 -1.43 37.04
CA PHE A 157 8.81 -0.92 37.89
C PHE A 157 8.82 -1.65 39.26
N ASP A 158 8.70 -0.89 40.33
CA ASP A 158 8.49 -1.41 41.67
C ASP A 158 7.01 -1.79 41.95
N PHE A 159 6.16 -1.68 40.93
CA PHE A 159 4.74 -2.04 40.92
C PHE A 159 4.39 -2.85 39.68
N GLN A 160 3.22 -3.49 39.67
CA GLN A 160 2.70 -4.20 38.50
C GLN A 160 2.24 -3.18 37.44
N PRO A 161 2.91 -3.05 36.29
CA PRO A 161 2.49 -2.16 35.20
C PRO A 161 1.12 -2.59 34.66
N ARG A 162 0.26 -1.61 34.43
CA ARG A 162 -1.09 -1.82 33.89
C ARG A 162 -1.13 -1.60 32.39
N PRO A 163 -2.04 -2.28 31.68
CA PRO A 163 -2.23 -2.04 30.27
C PRO A 163 -2.83 -0.65 30.02
N HIS A 164 -2.52 -0.09 28.85
CA HIS A 164 -2.88 1.28 28.46
C HIS A 164 -4.37 1.62 28.59
N TRP A 165 -5.26 0.67 28.42
CA TRP A 165 -6.70 0.92 28.59
C TRP A 165 -7.06 1.15 30.06
N GLU A 166 -6.47 0.45 31.01
CA GLU A 166 -6.70 0.67 32.43
C GLU A 166 -6.08 2.00 32.91
N VAL A 167 -4.84 2.28 32.47
CA VAL A 167 -4.17 3.55 32.78
C VAL A 167 -4.95 4.72 32.17
N GLY A 168 -5.34 4.62 30.90
CA GLY A 168 -6.03 5.68 30.19
C GLY A 168 -7.44 5.96 30.71
N GLU A 169 -8.20 4.94 31.08
CA GLU A 169 -9.53 5.08 31.70
C GLU A 169 -9.42 5.70 33.11
N ARG A 170 -8.50 5.22 33.91
CA ARG A 170 -8.28 5.78 35.29
C ARG A 170 -7.83 7.23 35.26
N ALA A 171 -6.93 7.61 34.34
CA ALA A 171 -6.50 8.98 34.16
C ALA A 171 -7.55 9.87 33.46
N GLY A 172 -8.67 9.31 33.03
CA GLY A 172 -9.73 10.03 32.31
C GLY A 172 -9.30 10.51 30.91
N ILE A 173 -8.28 9.90 30.31
CA ILE A 173 -7.72 10.30 29.02
C ILE A 173 -8.14 9.41 27.83
N LEU A 174 -8.77 8.28 28.14
CA LEU A 174 -9.33 7.33 27.17
C LEU A 174 -10.75 6.93 27.56
N ASP A 175 -11.70 6.93 26.62
CA ASP A 175 -13.11 6.61 26.85
C ASP A 175 -13.63 5.63 25.79
N LEU A 176 -13.41 4.34 26.01
CA LEU A 176 -13.86 3.28 25.12
C LEU A 176 -15.39 3.08 25.13
N PRO A 177 -16.10 3.21 26.28
CA PRO A 177 -17.56 3.21 26.29
C PRO A 177 -18.20 4.29 25.42
N ALA A 178 -17.66 5.53 25.43
CA ALA A 178 -18.15 6.59 24.55
C ALA A 178 -17.91 6.27 23.07
N ALA A 179 -16.75 5.72 22.72
CA ALA A 179 -16.48 5.29 21.35
C ALA A 179 -17.46 4.21 20.88
N THR A 180 -17.78 3.24 21.74
CA THR A 180 -18.76 2.19 21.44
C THR A 180 -20.16 2.75 21.19
N LYS A 181 -20.55 3.81 21.93
CA LYS A 181 -21.83 4.53 21.70
C LYS A 181 -21.88 5.22 20.34
N ILE A 182 -20.76 5.82 19.91
CA ILE A 182 -20.69 6.62 18.69
C ILE A 182 -20.67 5.73 17.45
N THR A 183 -19.86 4.65 17.48
CA THR A 183 -19.54 3.91 16.26
C THR A 183 -19.54 2.39 16.45
N GLY A 184 -19.22 1.90 17.65
CA GLY A 184 -19.08 0.47 17.94
C GLY A 184 -17.72 0.11 18.51
N ALA A 185 -17.40 -1.18 18.51
CA ALA A 185 -16.12 -1.70 18.99
C ALA A 185 -14.96 -1.29 18.08
N ARG A 186 -13.73 -1.37 18.60
CA ARG A 186 -12.47 -1.05 17.88
C ARG A 186 -12.36 0.41 17.41
N PHE A 187 -13.00 1.32 18.12
CA PHE A 187 -12.80 2.76 18.02
C PHE A 187 -12.40 3.32 19.38
N ALA A 188 -11.78 4.49 19.40
CA ALA A 188 -11.35 5.18 20.61
C ALA A 188 -11.87 6.61 20.66
N VAL A 189 -12.20 7.07 21.86
CA VAL A 189 -12.36 8.50 22.18
C VAL A 189 -11.26 8.88 23.14
N TYR A 190 -10.36 9.74 22.70
CA TYR A 190 -9.36 10.36 23.57
C TYR A 190 -9.94 11.62 24.19
N ARG A 191 -9.67 11.86 25.48
CA ARG A 191 -10.15 13.03 26.21
C ARG A 191 -9.01 13.87 26.78
N GLY A 192 -9.18 15.17 26.85
CA GLY A 192 -8.25 16.09 27.51
C GLY A 192 -6.79 15.87 27.13
N TRP A 193 -5.99 15.47 28.11
CA TRP A 193 -4.57 15.18 27.91
C TRP A 193 -4.30 14.00 26.99
N GLY A 194 -5.20 13.04 26.89
CA GLY A 194 -5.08 11.93 25.95
C GLY A 194 -5.21 12.39 24.49
N ALA A 195 -6.18 13.25 24.20
CA ALA A 195 -6.33 13.84 22.86
C ALA A 195 -5.17 14.80 22.54
N ARG A 196 -4.66 15.52 23.55
CA ARG A 196 -3.48 16.36 23.36
C ARG A 196 -2.23 15.52 23.07
N LEU A 197 -2.05 14.38 23.77
CA LEU A 197 -0.93 13.47 23.54
C LEU A 197 -0.96 12.89 22.12
N GLU A 198 -2.15 12.47 21.61
CA GLU A 198 -2.29 11.97 20.24
C GLU A 198 -1.82 13.00 19.21
N ARG A 199 -2.29 14.26 19.35
CA ARG A 199 -1.86 15.36 18.48
C ARG A 199 -0.39 15.73 18.67
N ALA A 200 0.11 15.72 19.91
CA ALA A 200 1.50 16.03 20.22
C ALA A 200 2.47 15.02 19.57
N LEU A 201 2.13 13.74 19.59
CA LEU A 201 2.89 12.69 18.93
C LEU A 201 2.92 12.90 17.40
N ALA A 202 1.78 13.15 16.77
CA ALA A 202 1.71 13.38 15.34
C ALA A 202 2.53 14.61 14.91
N ASN A 203 2.41 15.73 15.60
CA ASN A 203 3.19 16.93 15.33
C ASN A 203 4.68 16.70 15.53
N PHE A 204 5.07 16.05 16.62
CA PHE A 204 6.47 15.70 16.89
C PHE A 204 7.06 14.82 15.80
N PHE A 205 6.34 13.81 15.30
CA PHE A 205 6.80 12.96 14.21
C PHE A 205 7.01 13.76 12.92
N LEU A 206 6.03 14.60 12.54
CA LEU A 206 6.14 15.45 11.37
C LEU A 206 7.32 16.41 11.45
N ASP A 207 7.49 17.09 12.59
CA ASP A 207 8.60 18.02 12.80
C ASP A 207 9.95 17.31 12.65
N VAL A 208 10.15 16.15 13.28
CA VAL A 208 11.39 15.39 13.13
C VAL A 208 11.63 14.97 11.69
N HIS A 209 10.59 14.43 11.01
CA HIS A 209 10.77 13.96 9.64
C HIS A 209 10.99 15.09 8.63
N THR A 210 10.35 16.23 8.83
CA THR A 210 10.50 17.37 7.91
C THR A 210 11.76 18.19 8.19
N LEU A 211 12.06 18.46 9.45
CA LEU A 211 13.15 19.36 9.83
C LEU A 211 14.51 18.64 9.92
N GLU A 212 14.54 17.36 10.33
CA GLU A 212 15.80 16.63 10.52
C GLU A 212 16.08 15.61 9.39
N HIS A 213 15.02 14.96 8.87
CA HIS A 213 15.18 13.89 7.88
C HIS A 213 14.93 14.33 6.43
N GLY A 214 14.55 15.60 6.21
CA GLY A 214 14.40 16.19 4.89
C GLY A 214 13.20 15.71 4.08
N TYR A 215 12.15 15.19 4.73
CA TYR A 215 10.91 14.85 4.05
C TYR A 215 10.07 16.12 3.77
N THR A 216 9.40 16.12 2.64
CA THR A 216 8.37 17.13 2.34
C THR A 216 7.03 16.66 2.89
N GLU A 217 6.40 17.48 3.74
CA GLU A 217 5.06 17.19 4.25
C GLU A 217 4.01 17.38 3.17
N ILE A 218 3.09 16.43 3.07
CA ILE A 218 1.93 16.45 2.18
C ILE A 218 0.66 16.30 3.03
N LEU A 219 -0.35 17.11 2.77
CA LEU A 219 -1.68 16.95 3.33
C LEU A 219 -2.63 16.47 2.23
N PRO A 220 -2.82 15.15 2.07
CA PRO A 220 -3.64 14.59 1.01
C PRO A 220 -5.12 14.46 1.43
N PRO A 221 -6.06 14.25 0.48
CA PRO A 221 -7.41 13.82 0.80
C PRO A 221 -7.43 12.39 1.38
N PHE A 222 -8.35 12.08 2.30
CA PHE A 222 -8.50 10.75 2.90
C PHE A 222 -9.49 9.84 2.15
N LEU A 223 -10.14 10.38 1.12
CA LEU A 223 -10.94 9.64 0.16
C LEU A 223 -10.11 9.40 -1.09
N VAL A 224 -9.92 8.15 -1.43
CA VAL A 224 -9.14 7.72 -2.60
C VAL A 224 -10.02 6.98 -3.59
N ASN A 225 -9.67 7.00 -4.87
CA ASN A 225 -10.39 6.24 -5.90
C ASN A 225 -9.82 4.82 -6.08
N THR A 226 -10.57 3.96 -6.76
CA THR A 226 -10.16 2.57 -7.06
C THR A 226 -8.81 2.51 -7.78
N ALA A 227 -8.54 3.43 -8.71
CA ALA A 227 -7.27 3.47 -9.45
C ALA A 227 -6.07 3.72 -8.53
N SER A 228 -6.22 4.56 -7.51
CA SER A 228 -5.16 4.81 -6.52
C SER A 228 -4.87 3.58 -5.65
N LEU A 229 -5.90 2.87 -5.21
CA LEU A 229 -5.74 1.61 -4.47
C LEU A 229 -5.13 0.50 -5.33
N MET A 230 -5.48 0.43 -6.61
CA MET A 230 -4.86 -0.50 -7.57
C MET A 230 -3.38 -0.19 -7.77
N GLY A 231 -3.04 1.10 -7.95
CA GLY A 231 -1.66 1.56 -8.13
C GLY A 231 -0.76 1.21 -6.94
N ALA A 232 -1.24 1.44 -5.72
CA ALA A 232 -0.51 1.12 -4.49
C ALA A 232 -0.47 -0.39 -4.16
N GLY A 233 -1.25 -1.23 -4.86
CA GLY A 233 -1.29 -2.69 -4.62
C GLY A 233 -2.25 -3.12 -3.50
N GLN A 234 -3.14 -2.26 -3.05
CA GLN A 234 -4.18 -2.59 -2.07
C GLN A 234 -5.30 -3.42 -2.72
N LEU A 235 -5.72 -3.04 -3.90
CA LEU A 235 -6.70 -3.81 -4.68
C LEU A 235 -6.00 -4.67 -5.76
N PRO A 236 -6.62 -5.82 -6.13
CA PRO A 236 -7.85 -6.40 -5.59
C PRO A 236 -7.66 -7.17 -4.27
N LYS A 237 -6.41 -7.44 -3.86
CA LYS A 237 -6.03 -8.39 -2.79
C LYS A 237 -6.72 -8.11 -1.45
N PHE A 238 -6.77 -6.85 -1.02
CA PHE A 238 -7.24 -6.46 0.32
C PHE A 238 -8.64 -5.82 0.31
N ALA A 239 -9.45 -6.06 -0.73
CA ALA A 239 -10.78 -5.46 -0.85
C ALA A 239 -11.67 -5.67 0.39
N ALA A 240 -11.56 -6.84 1.06
CA ALA A 240 -12.31 -7.14 2.27
C ALA A 240 -11.89 -6.32 3.50
N ASP A 241 -10.65 -5.80 3.49
CA ASP A 241 -10.11 -4.98 4.59
C ASP A 241 -10.35 -3.48 4.40
N LEU A 242 -10.99 -3.07 3.30
CA LEU A 242 -11.22 -1.69 2.95
C LEU A 242 -12.67 -1.25 3.16
N PHE A 243 -12.88 0.02 3.51
CA PHE A 243 -14.20 0.64 3.53
C PHE A 243 -14.49 1.35 2.21
N LYS A 244 -15.45 0.82 1.44
CA LYS A 244 -15.95 1.44 0.21
C LYS A 244 -17.15 2.33 0.49
N ILE A 245 -17.21 3.50 -0.15
CA ILE A 245 -18.39 4.38 -0.09
C ILE A 245 -19.38 3.92 -1.17
N GLU A 246 -20.57 3.58 -0.73
CA GLU A 246 -21.63 3.04 -1.58
C GLU A 246 -21.99 4.02 -2.71
N ASN A 247 -22.25 3.48 -3.91
CA ASN A 247 -22.63 4.23 -5.11
C ASN A 247 -21.60 5.28 -5.59
N THR A 248 -20.34 5.12 -5.19
CA THR A 248 -19.22 5.98 -5.63
C THR A 248 -18.01 5.15 -6.03
N ASP A 249 -17.00 5.82 -6.63
CA ASP A 249 -15.65 5.24 -6.80
C ASP A 249 -14.72 5.58 -5.64
N PHE A 250 -15.25 6.03 -4.49
CA PHE A 250 -14.44 6.41 -3.34
C PHE A 250 -14.33 5.32 -2.29
N TRP A 251 -13.19 5.32 -1.63
CA TRP A 251 -12.82 4.45 -0.51
C TRP A 251 -12.18 5.30 0.58
N LEU A 252 -12.36 4.91 1.84
CA LEU A 252 -11.56 5.46 2.93
C LEU A 252 -10.14 4.88 2.85
N THR A 253 -9.13 5.74 2.95
CA THR A 253 -7.73 5.30 2.83
C THR A 253 -7.32 4.37 3.98
N PRO A 254 -6.65 3.24 3.72
CA PRO A 254 -6.11 2.37 4.77
C PRO A 254 -4.73 2.82 5.28
N THR A 255 -4.06 3.70 4.55
CA THR A 255 -2.71 4.23 4.78
C THR A 255 -2.43 5.34 3.77
N SER A 256 -1.76 6.41 4.20
CA SER A 256 -1.35 7.47 3.28
C SER A 256 -0.30 7.06 2.24
N GLU A 257 0.26 5.86 2.35
CA GLU A 257 1.01 5.23 1.26
C GLU A 257 0.25 5.30 -0.08
N VAL A 258 -1.08 5.10 -0.05
CA VAL A 258 -1.93 5.15 -1.25
C VAL A 258 -1.87 6.51 -1.91
N GLU A 259 -2.04 7.58 -1.14
CA GLU A 259 -2.03 8.95 -1.64
C GLU A 259 -0.65 9.37 -2.09
N LEU A 260 0.35 9.16 -1.23
CA LEU A 260 1.74 9.55 -1.49
C LEU A 260 2.30 8.85 -2.73
N HIS A 261 2.01 7.55 -2.88
CA HIS A 261 2.41 6.80 -4.07
C HIS A 261 1.82 7.38 -5.36
N ASN A 262 0.54 7.77 -5.33
CA ASN A 262 -0.18 8.24 -6.51
C ASN A 262 0.07 9.71 -6.88
N LEU A 263 0.88 10.46 -6.12
CA LEU A 263 1.26 11.83 -6.47
C LEU A 263 1.88 11.92 -7.88
N TYR A 264 2.57 10.88 -8.29
CA TYR A 264 3.29 10.82 -9.58
C TYR A 264 2.75 9.73 -10.52
N ARG A 265 1.51 9.27 -10.32
CA ARG A 265 0.91 8.25 -11.19
C ARG A 265 0.88 8.69 -12.65
N ASP A 266 1.31 7.78 -13.55
CA ASP A 266 1.42 7.99 -15.00
C ASP A 266 2.44 9.08 -15.41
N GLU A 267 3.41 9.39 -14.53
CA GLU A 267 4.45 10.38 -14.79
C GLU A 267 5.82 9.76 -15.07
N THR A 268 6.62 10.50 -15.87
CA THR A 268 8.04 10.24 -16.05
C THR A 268 8.84 11.37 -15.43
N LEU A 269 9.48 11.09 -14.31
CA LEU A 269 10.24 12.05 -13.51
C LEU A 269 11.62 12.29 -14.14
N PRO A 270 12.18 13.50 -14.04
CA PRO A 270 13.60 13.73 -14.33
C PRO A 270 14.47 13.08 -13.23
N GLU A 271 15.57 12.42 -13.64
CA GLU A 271 16.46 11.69 -12.71
C GLU A 271 16.98 12.58 -11.56
N GLU A 272 17.27 13.85 -11.85
CA GLU A 272 17.80 14.82 -10.89
C GLU A 272 16.84 15.17 -9.74
N LYS A 273 15.56 14.83 -9.86
CA LYS A 273 14.59 14.96 -8.76
C LYS A 273 14.65 13.79 -7.77
N LEU A 274 15.28 12.69 -8.14
CA LEU A 274 15.37 11.52 -7.27
C LEU A 274 16.63 11.54 -6.38
N PRO A 275 16.55 11.15 -5.11
CA PRO A 275 15.34 10.62 -4.46
C PRO A 275 14.34 11.70 -4.04
N ILE A 276 13.03 11.37 -4.06
CA ILE A 276 11.97 12.21 -3.52
C ILE A 276 11.53 11.59 -2.20
N HIS A 277 11.50 12.37 -1.12
CA HIS A 277 11.06 11.97 0.21
C HIS A 277 9.82 12.78 0.58
N VAL A 278 8.71 12.10 0.85
CA VAL A 278 7.44 12.72 1.27
C VAL A 278 6.88 12.04 2.50
N THR A 279 6.18 12.81 3.33
CA THR A 279 5.51 12.32 4.53
C THR A 279 4.11 12.89 4.64
N ALA A 280 3.19 12.14 5.26
CA ALA A 280 1.85 12.61 5.52
C ALA A 280 1.32 12.05 6.84
N TRP A 281 0.58 12.85 7.57
CA TRP A 281 -0.24 12.43 8.70
C TRP A 281 -1.69 12.31 8.27
N THR A 282 -2.25 11.10 8.38
CA THR A 282 -3.63 10.83 7.99
C THR A 282 -4.35 9.94 8.99
N SER A 283 -5.69 10.05 9.01
CA SER A 283 -6.54 8.99 9.51
C SER A 283 -6.48 7.82 8.54
N CYS A 284 -6.31 6.61 9.06
CA CYS A 284 -6.28 5.36 8.31
C CYS A 284 -7.48 4.49 8.73
N PHE A 285 -8.10 3.80 7.77
CA PHE A 285 -9.33 3.04 7.99
C PHE A 285 -9.16 1.61 7.51
N ARG A 286 -9.39 0.63 8.40
CA ARG A 286 -9.30 -0.80 8.09
C ARG A 286 -10.46 -1.57 8.71
N SER A 287 -11.13 -2.42 7.92
CA SER A 287 -12.24 -3.24 8.44
C SER A 287 -11.74 -4.41 9.30
N GLU A 288 -10.43 -4.72 9.26
CA GLU A 288 -9.82 -5.78 10.08
C GLU A 288 -10.54 -7.14 9.92
N ALA A 289 -10.97 -7.47 8.71
CA ALA A 289 -11.78 -8.65 8.41
C ALA A 289 -11.11 -9.97 8.84
N GLY A 290 -9.77 -10.04 8.74
CA GLY A 290 -8.98 -11.21 9.13
C GLY A 290 -8.57 -11.28 10.60
N ALA A 291 -8.95 -10.29 11.44
CA ALA A 291 -8.43 -10.15 12.81
C ALA A 291 -9.48 -10.46 13.90
N ALA A 292 -10.45 -11.33 13.61
CA ALA A 292 -11.46 -11.73 14.59
C ALA A 292 -10.79 -12.38 15.82
N GLY A 293 -11.13 -11.87 17.02
CA GLY A 293 -10.63 -12.39 18.29
C GLY A 293 -9.22 -11.95 18.71
N LYS A 294 -8.48 -11.23 17.84
CA LYS A 294 -7.14 -10.71 18.18
C LYS A 294 -7.23 -9.29 18.75
N ASP A 295 -6.43 -9.01 19.80
CA ASP A 295 -6.30 -7.68 20.42
C ASP A 295 -7.65 -6.99 20.63
N THR A 296 -8.58 -7.68 21.29
CA THR A 296 -9.98 -7.24 21.45
C THR A 296 -10.15 -6.14 22.50
N ARG A 297 -9.15 -5.90 23.37
CA ARG A 297 -9.17 -4.85 24.39
C ARG A 297 -8.19 -3.74 24.02
N GLY A 298 -8.51 -2.51 24.49
CA GLY A 298 -7.66 -1.34 24.25
C GLY A 298 -7.71 -0.84 22.82
N ILE A 299 -6.63 -0.18 22.41
CA ILE A 299 -6.53 0.53 21.12
C ILE A 299 -5.40 0.03 20.21
N LEU A 300 -4.88 -1.18 20.48
CA LEU A 300 -3.80 -1.75 19.68
C LEU A 300 -4.25 -2.07 18.23
N ARG A 301 -5.53 -2.43 18.08
CA ARG A 301 -6.15 -2.74 16.78
C ARG A 301 -7.49 -2.02 16.64
N GLN A 302 -7.52 -1.06 15.72
CA GLN A 302 -8.66 -0.14 15.52
C GLN A 302 -9.10 -0.12 14.06
N HIS A 303 -10.41 0.15 13.84
CA HIS A 303 -10.96 0.43 12.50
C HIS A 303 -10.55 1.80 11.97
N GLN A 304 -10.28 2.74 12.86
CA GLN A 304 -9.76 4.07 12.55
C GLN A 304 -8.60 4.40 13.49
N PHE A 305 -7.47 4.79 12.93
CA PHE A 305 -6.27 5.18 13.68
C PHE A 305 -5.49 6.26 12.92
N GLN A 306 -4.58 6.94 13.62
CA GLN A 306 -3.71 7.97 13.03
C GLN A 306 -2.33 7.39 12.73
N LYS A 307 -1.75 7.78 11.60
CA LYS A 307 -0.41 7.35 11.21
C LYS A 307 0.32 8.46 10.47
N VAL A 308 1.57 8.68 10.81
CA VAL A 308 2.51 9.41 9.97
C VAL A 308 3.19 8.39 9.07
N GLU A 309 3.11 8.59 7.76
CA GLU A 309 3.71 7.73 6.75
C GLU A 309 4.93 8.38 6.14
N LEU A 310 5.98 7.60 5.93
CA LEU A 310 7.17 7.97 5.16
C LEU A 310 7.11 7.26 3.82
N PHE A 311 7.31 8.00 2.74
CA PHE A 311 7.32 7.43 1.40
C PHE A 311 8.49 7.99 0.59
N LYS A 312 9.16 7.11 -0.17
CA LYS A 312 10.28 7.52 -1.03
C LYS A 312 10.12 6.99 -2.44
N PHE A 313 10.51 7.82 -3.41
CA PHE A 313 10.76 7.42 -4.79
C PHE A 313 12.24 7.54 -5.06
N THR A 314 12.86 6.48 -5.56
CA THR A 314 14.31 6.47 -5.78
C THR A 314 14.69 5.69 -7.03
N ARG A 315 15.93 5.84 -7.46
CA ARG A 315 16.50 5.01 -8.51
C ARG A 315 16.75 3.59 -7.98
N PRO A 316 16.65 2.57 -8.85
CA PRO A 316 16.82 1.15 -8.45
C PRO A 316 18.10 0.89 -7.65
N GLU A 317 19.24 1.42 -8.11
CA GLU A 317 20.55 1.17 -7.51
C GLU A 317 20.74 1.80 -6.13
N LYS A 318 19.88 2.77 -5.75
CA LYS A 318 19.90 3.44 -4.44
C LYS A 318 18.84 2.92 -3.45
N SER A 319 17.92 2.08 -3.91
CA SER A 319 16.71 1.75 -3.13
C SER A 319 17.00 1.05 -1.82
N TYR A 320 18.05 0.22 -1.73
CA TYR A 320 18.38 -0.47 -0.47
C TYR A 320 19.15 0.44 0.51
N GLU A 321 19.94 1.39 0.02
CA GLU A 321 20.52 2.45 0.85
C GLU A 321 19.42 3.34 1.44
N GLU A 322 18.47 3.76 0.60
CA GLU A 322 17.30 4.55 1.01
C GLU A 322 16.37 3.78 1.96
N HIS A 323 16.29 2.45 1.82
CA HIS A 323 15.53 1.60 2.73
C HIS A 323 16.13 1.60 4.15
N GLU A 324 17.44 1.39 4.25
CA GLU A 324 18.13 1.45 5.54
C GLU A 324 18.02 2.85 6.18
N ALA A 325 18.07 3.91 5.38
CA ALA A 325 17.86 5.28 5.87
C ALA A 325 16.43 5.49 6.36
N LEU A 326 15.40 4.97 5.65
CA LEU A 326 14.00 5.06 6.06
C LEU A 326 13.75 4.35 7.40
N VAL A 327 14.32 3.15 7.58
CA VAL A 327 14.24 2.41 8.85
C VAL A 327 14.84 3.23 9.99
N ARG A 328 16.05 3.80 9.81
CA ARG A 328 16.68 4.67 10.82
C ARG A 328 15.86 5.91 11.14
N ASN A 329 15.19 6.50 10.15
CA ASN A 329 14.30 7.64 10.38
C ASN A 329 13.13 7.26 11.32
N ALA A 330 12.53 6.10 11.12
CA ALA A 330 11.46 5.61 12.00
C ALA A 330 11.99 5.25 13.41
N GLU A 331 13.14 4.56 13.50
CA GLU A 331 13.81 4.20 14.76
C GLU A 331 14.14 5.45 15.61
N SER A 332 14.57 6.53 14.97
CA SER A 332 14.98 7.76 15.66
C SER A 332 13.85 8.39 16.49
N ILE A 333 12.61 8.23 16.09
CA ILE A 333 11.44 8.68 16.85
C ILE A 333 11.38 7.96 18.21
N LEU A 334 11.58 6.64 18.21
CA LEU A 334 11.56 5.84 19.44
C LEU A 334 12.74 6.18 20.34
N GLU A 335 13.92 6.41 19.75
CA GLU A 335 15.12 6.84 20.49
C GLU A 335 14.90 8.20 21.16
N LYS A 336 14.35 9.19 20.45
CA LYS A 336 14.01 10.51 21.00
C LYS A 336 12.94 10.44 22.11
N LEU A 337 12.04 9.45 22.04
CA LEU A 337 11.04 9.19 23.06
C LEU A 337 11.57 8.34 24.22
N GLY A 338 12.81 7.84 24.18
CA GLY A 338 13.40 7.00 25.21
C GLY A 338 12.72 5.63 25.35
N LEU A 339 12.12 5.11 24.30
CA LEU A 339 11.38 3.84 24.31
C LEU A 339 12.29 2.67 23.94
N HIS A 340 12.10 1.53 24.63
CA HIS A 340 12.78 0.28 24.32
C HIS A 340 12.13 -0.37 23.09
N TYR A 341 12.94 -0.70 22.07
CA TYR A 341 12.46 -1.30 20.83
C TYR A 341 13.45 -2.32 20.26
N ARG A 342 12.95 -3.13 19.35
CA ARG A 342 13.77 -3.97 18.46
C ARG A 342 13.33 -3.80 17.00
N THR A 343 14.25 -4.10 16.08
CA THR A 343 14.00 -4.14 14.65
C THR A 343 14.22 -5.55 14.16
N VAL A 344 13.24 -6.10 13.45
CA VAL A 344 13.26 -7.45 12.90
C VAL A 344 13.19 -7.41 11.37
N LEU A 345 14.01 -8.23 10.71
CA LEU A 345 13.90 -8.47 9.28
C LEU A 345 12.89 -9.57 9.06
N LEU A 346 11.83 -9.28 8.32
CA LEU A 346 10.77 -10.25 8.06
C LEU A 346 11.27 -11.38 7.14
N CYS A 347 10.86 -12.60 7.43
CA CYS A 347 11.06 -13.74 6.55
C CYS A 347 10.11 -13.69 5.34
N SER A 348 10.40 -14.48 4.32
CA SER A 348 9.69 -14.46 3.05
C SER A 348 8.18 -14.76 3.15
N GLY A 349 7.75 -15.56 4.14
CA GLY A 349 6.35 -15.92 4.38
C GLY A 349 5.55 -14.86 5.13
N ASP A 350 6.23 -13.98 5.90
CA ASP A 350 5.58 -12.95 6.73
C ASP A 350 5.55 -11.56 6.05
N MET A 351 6.28 -11.38 4.96
CA MET A 351 6.34 -10.10 4.25
C MET A 351 5.01 -9.71 3.59
N GLY A 352 4.72 -8.42 3.57
CA GLY A 352 3.59 -7.83 2.86
C GLY A 352 3.60 -8.12 1.36
N PHE A 353 2.41 -8.06 0.74
CA PHE A 353 2.18 -8.42 -0.66
C PHE A 353 3.06 -7.65 -1.67
N ALA A 354 3.22 -6.35 -1.46
CA ALA A 354 3.96 -5.48 -2.37
C ALA A 354 5.47 -5.45 -2.13
N SER A 355 5.94 -5.92 -0.97
CA SER A 355 7.33 -5.74 -0.56
C SER A 355 8.28 -6.81 -1.09
N ALA A 356 9.50 -6.39 -1.46
CA ALA A 356 10.64 -7.24 -1.75
C ALA A 356 11.51 -7.47 -0.50
N LYS A 357 11.53 -6.51 0.44
CA LYS A 357 12.21 -6.61 1.74
C LYS A 357 11.50 -5.71 2.75
N THR A 358 11.29 -6.21 3.97
CA THR A 358 10.61 -5.46 5.04
C THR A 358 11.36 -5.61 6.35
N TYR A 359 11.49 -4.49 7.06
CA TYR A 359 11.83 -4.46 8.47
C TYR A 359 10.62 -4.00 9.27
N ASP A 360 10.29 -4.75 10.33
CA ASP A 360 9.34 -4.28 11.33
C ASP A 360 10.10 -3.75 12.54
N ILE A 361 9.64 -2.63 13.07
CA ILE A 361 10.10 -2.04 14.32
C ILE A 361 9.03 -2.35 15.36
N GLU A 362 9.45 -2.97 16.45
CA GLU A 362 8.56 -3.39 17.53
C GLU A 362 8.96 -2.71 18.83
N VAL A 363 8.00 -2.08 19.50
CA VAL A 363 8.19 -1.40 20.79
C VAL A 363 7.81 -2.31 21.94
N TRP A 364 8.53 -2.20 23.06
CA TRP A 364 8.25 -2.93 24.28
C TRP A 364 7.01 -2.40 24.98
N LEU A 365 6.09 -3.28 25.35
CA LEU A 365 4.93 -3.01 26.19
C LEU A 365 5.06 -3.73 27.52
N PRO A 366 5.26 -3.00 28.64
CA PRO A 366 5.55 -3.61 29.95
C PRO A 366 4.39 -4.42 30.54
N SER A 367 3.14 -4.06 30.24
CA SER A 367 1.96 -4.77 30.75
C SER A 367 1.88 -6.22 30.28
N GLY A 368 2.19 -6.44 29.00
CA GLY A 368 2.23 -7.76 28.37
C GLY A 368 3.61 -8.44 28.41
N LYS A 369 4.66 -7.72 28.81
CA LYS A 369 6.06 -8.15 28.72
C LYS A 369 6.41 -8.66 27.32
N GLU A 370 5.99 -7.92 26.29
CA GLU A 370 6.16 -8.30 24.89
C GLU A 370 6.52 -7.11 24.01
N PHE A 371 7.12 -7.40 22.86
CA PHE A 371 7.30 -6.44 21.78
C PHE A 371 6.08 -6.44 20.86
N ARG A 372 5.63 -5.24 20.46
CA ARG A 372 4.50 -5.05 19.52
C ARG A 372 4.92 -4.15 18.38
N GLU A 373 4.58 -4.57 17.16
CA GLU A 373 4.85 -3.82 15.94
C GLU A 373 4.30 -2.38 16.03
N ILE A 374 5.14 -1.40 15.72
CA ILE A 374 4.80 0.02 15.70
C ILE A 374 5.07 0.66 14.33
N SER A 375 5.95 0.06 13.53
CA SER A 375 6.25 0.46 12.17
C SER A 375 6.62 -0.75 11.34
N SER A 376 6.22 -0.74 10.06
CA SER A 376 6.66 -1.68 9.04
C SER A 376 7.26 -0.90 7.89
N CYS A 377 8.53 -1.14 7.57
CA CYS A 377 9.32 -0.39 6.60
C CYS A 377 9.68 -1.28 5.42
N SER A 378 9.12 -1.00 4.24
CA SER A 378 9.22 -1.86 3.08
C SER A 378 9.93 -1.20 1.90
N ASN A 379 10.79 -1.96 1.22
CA ASN A 379 11.22 -1.67 -0.14
C ASN A 379 10.36 -2.50 -1.10
N CYS A 380 9.58 -1.82 -1.94
CA CYS A 380 8.71 -2.45 -2.92
C CYS A 380 9.37 -2.62 -4.29
N GLU A 381 10.62 -2.17 -4.44
CA GLU A 381 11.30 -2.10 -5.73
C GLU A 381 10.39 -1.44 -6.80
N ALA A 382 10.35 -1.98 -8.01
CA ALA A 382 9.52 -1.46 -9.10
C ALA A 382 8.05 -1.91 -9.05
N PHE A 383 7.64 -2.68 -8.05
CA PHE A 383 6.33 -3.34 -8.03
C PHE A 383 5.15 -2.35 -8.08
N GLN A 384 5.14 -1.36 -7.21
CA GLN A 384 4.11 -0.33 -7.18
C GLN A 384 4.27 0.65 -8.35
N ALA A 385 5.51 1.03 -8.68
CA ALA A 385 5.78 1.93 -9.80
C ALA A 385 5.31 1.37 -11.15
N ARG A 386 5.39 0.04 -11.35
CA ARG A 386 4.81 -0.61 -12.55
C ARG A 386 3.30 -0.49 -12.59
N ARG A 387 2.62 -0.67 -11.46
CA ARG A 387 1.15 -0.56 -11.35
C ARG A 387 0.66 0.85 -11.61
N ALA A 388 1.39 1.85 -11.17
CA ALA A 388 1.01 3.26 -11.31
C ALA A 388 1.70 3.98 -12.47
N GLY A 389 2.49 3.30 -13.29
CA GLY A 389 3.15 3.91 -14.45
C GLY A 389 4.23 4.94 -14.11
N ILE A 390 4.83 4.88 -12.89
CA ILE A 390 5.79 5.88 -12.42
C ILE A 390 7.19 5.53 -12.91
N ARG A 391 7.76 6.39 -13.73
CA ARG A 391 9.07 6.19 -14.37
C ARG A 391 10.01 7.37 -14.09
N PHE A 392 11.27 7.18 -14.42
CA PHE A 392 12.22 8.29 -14.54
C PHE A 392 12.97 8.21 -15.87
N LYS A 393 13.46 9.38 -16.29
CA LYS A 393 14.28 9.51 -17.50
C LYS A 393 15.75 9.61 -17.09
N PRO A 394 16.61 8.59 -17.40
CA PRO A 394 18.03 8.66 -17.10
C PRO A 394 18.69 9.87 -17.78
N LYS A 395 19.52 10.62 -17.03
CA LYS A 395 20.25 11.80 -17.51
C LYS A 395 21.28 11.42 -18.58
N ALA A 396 21.86 10.23 -18.48
CA ALA A 396 22.80 9.70 -19.46
C ALA A 396 22.13 9.34 -20.82
N GLY A 397 20.82 9.50 -20.93
CA GLY A 397 20.04 9.06 -22.09
C GLY A 397 19.57 7.61 -21.94
N GLY A 398 18.83 7.13 -22.94
CA GLY A 398 18.27 5.77 -22.93
C GLY A 398 16.75 5.74 -22.77
N LYS A 399 16.21 4.56 -22.50
CA LYS A 399 14.78 4.33 -22.25
C LYS A 399 14.45 4.77 -20.81
N SER A 400 13.20 5.21 -20.60
CA SER A 400 12.71 5.48 -19.26
C SER A 400 12.60 4.18 -18.46
N GLU A 401 12.98 4.26 -17.18
CA GLU A 401 12.98 3.14 -16.23
C GLU A 401 11.92 3.36 -15.15
N PHE A 402 11.48 2.28 -14.50
CA PHE A 402 10.60 2.40 -13.34
C PHE A 402 11.41 2.87 -12.12
N VAL A 403 10.85 3.79 -11.34
CA VAL A 403 11.40 4.11 -10.02
C VAL A 403 11.19 2.92 -9.08
N HIS A 404 12.00 2.85 -8.01
CA HIS A 404 11.70 2.03 -6.85
C HIS A 404 10.95 2.87 -5.82
N THR A 405 10.00 2.23 -5.13
CA THR A 405 9.21 2.85 -4.07
C THR A 405 9.49 2.20 -2.72
N LEU A 406 9.50 3.03 -1.69
CA LEU A 406 9.70 2.60 -0.32
C LEU A 406 8.65 3.28 0.56
N ASN A 407 8.12 2.54 1.52
CA ASN A 407 7.17 3.05 2.50
C ASN A 407 7.53 2.61 3.91
N GLY A 408 7.05 3.33 4.90
CA GLY A 408 7.17 2.95 6.29
C GLY A 408 6.42 3.88 7.21
N SER A 409 5.92 3.35 8.33
CA SER A 409 5.30 4.22 9.33
C SER A 409 6.36 5.01 10.08
N GLY A 410 6.16 6.30 10.17
CA GLY A 410 7.07 7.20 10.88
C GLY A 410 6.46 8.00 12.05
N LEU A 411 5.56 7.46 12.89
CA LEU A 411 5.11 6.12 13.26
C LEU A 411 3.57 5.98 13.25
N ALA A 412 3.07 4.82 13.73
CA ALA A 412 1.66 4.66 14.11
C ALA A 412 1.40 5.45 15.42
N VAL A 413 0.61 6.54 15.33
CA VAL A 413 0.43 7.47 16.45
C VAL A 413 -0.22 6.80 17.65
N GLY A 414 -1.32 6.06 17.43
CA GLY A 414 -2.03 5.36 18.51
C GLY A 414 -1.18 4.27 19.19
N ARG A 415 -0.35 3.51 18.45
CA ARG A 415 0.57 2.53 19.05
C ARG A 415 1.69 3.20 19.83
N THR A 416 2.17 4.37 19.38
CA THR A 416 3.13 5.17 20.17
C THR A 416 2.48 5.77 21.41
N TRP A 417 1.20 6.18 21.32
CA TRP A 417 0.41 6.59 22.49
C TRP A 417 0.34 5.47 23.54
N ILE A 418 0.07 4.23 23.12
CA ILE A 418 0.12 3.05 24.00
C ILE A 418 1.49 2.92 24.66
N ALA A 419 2.55 2.96 23.85
CA ALA A 419 3.90 2.78 24.34
C ALA A 419 4.29 3.87 25.37
N VAL A 420 3.95 5.13 25.12
CA VAL A 420 4.20 6.23 26.08
C VAL A 420 3.41 6.01 27.36
N VAL A 421 2.11 5.73 27.26
CA VAL A 421 1.25 5.53 28.45
C VAL A 421 1.74 4.36 29.30
N GLU A 422 2.12 3.23 28.69
CA GLU A 422 2.55 2.06 29.43
C GLU A 422 3.97 2.16 29.98
N ASN A 423 4.93 2.73 29.20
CA ASN A 423 6.32 2.81 29.65
C ASN A 423 6.59 3.97 30.65
N TYR A 424 5.74 4.98 30.67
CA TYR A 424 5.90 6.17 31.51
C TYR A 424 4.88 6.29 32.65
N GLN A 425 4.04 5.25 32.87
CA GLN A 425 3.10 5.19 33.98
C GLN A 425 3.82 5.19 35.33
N GLN A 426 3.16 5.74 36.35
CA GLN A 426 3.68 5.80 37.71
C GLN A 426 2.75 5.04 38.67
N ALA A 427 3.26 4.70 39.85
CA ALA A 427 2.50 3.98 40.88
C ALA A 427 1.23 4.72 41.32
N ASP A 428 1.27 6.06 41.31
CA ASP A 428 0.13 6.93 41.66
C ASP A 428 -0.92 7.02 40.56
N GLY A 429 -0.65 6.46 39.35
CA GLY A 429 -1.53 6.49 38.18
C GLY A 429 -1.34 7.71 37.29
N SER A 430 -0.36 8.57 37.58
CA SER A 430 0.07 9.62 36.67
C SER A 430 0.97 9.06 35.56
N ILE A 431 1.21 9.85 34.51
CA ILE A 431 2.07 9.47 33.39
C ILE A 431 3.11 10.58 33.17
N VAL A 432 4.39 10.25 33.29
CA VAL A 432 5.47 11.20 32.93
C VAL A 432 5.46 11.45 31.45
N VAL A 433 5.57 12.70 31.03
CA VAL A 433 5.67 13.07 29.61
C VAL A 433 7.13 12.97 29.19
N PRO A 434 7.47 12.17 28.14
CA PRO A 434 8.81 12.14 27.57
C PRO A 434 9.32 13.55 27.27
N GLU A 435 10.59 13.81 27.52
CA GLU A 435 11.17 15.16 27.39
C GLU A 435 10.93 15.77 26.02
N ALA A 436 11.09 14.99 24.96
CA ALA A 436 10.86 15.41 23.58
C ALA A 436 9.41 15.87 23.29
N LEU A 437 8.42 15.39 24.07
CA LEU A 437 7.01 15.77 23.91
C LEU A 437 6.59 16.96 24.79
N ARG A 438 7.38 17.38 25.77
CA ARG A 438 6.99 18.48 26.68
C ARG A 438 6.69 19.80 25.97
N PRO A 439 7.42 20.21 24.92
CA PRO A 439 7.08 21.41 24.16
C PRO A 439 5.69 21.35 23.51
N TYR A 440 5.25 20.18 23.07
CA TYR A 440 3.94 19.95 22.44
C TYR A 440 2.83 19.80 23.48
N MET A 441 3.14 19.17 24.60
CA MET A 441 2.18 18.93 25.68
C MET A 441 1.97 20.16 26.58
N GLY A 442 3.03 20.94 26.85
CA GLY A 442 3.01 22.08 27.77
C GLY A 442 2.97 21.67 29.23
N ILE A 443 3.19 20.40 29.55
CA ILE A 443 3.29 19.81 30.89
C ILE A 443 4.38 18.72 30.86
N ASP A 444 4.90 18.39 32.04
CA ASP A 444 5.87 17.31 32.23
C ASP A 444 5.23 16.01 32.74
N ARG A 445 3.97 16.07 33.18
CA ARG A 445 3.23 14.93 33.75
C ARG A 445 1.73 15.06 33.48
N ILE A 446 1.11 14.01 32.98
CA ILE A 446 -0.35 13.87 32.96
C ILE A 446 -0.78 13.43 34.37
N PRO A 447 -1.67 14.17 35.06
CA PRO A 447 -2.08 13.84 36.39
C PRO A 447 -2.85 12.52 36.44
N ALA A 448 -2.78 11.84 37.57
CA ALA A 448 -3.71 10.76 37.90
C ALA A 448 -5.15 11.29 37.84
N GLY A 449 -6.08 10.48 37.35
CA GLY A 449 -7.50 10.81 37.43
C GLY A 449 -7.96 10.88 38.89
N GLY A 450 -8.77 11.90 39.19
CA GLY A 450 -9.39 12.05 40.50
C GLY A 450 -10.57 11.10 40.72
#